data_bf3370ab8d14c4dfe4ed10b115c42ca0
#
_entry.id   bf3370ab8d14c4dfe4ed10b115c42ca0
#
_cell.length_a   1.000
_cell.length_b   1.000
_cell.length_c   1.000
_cell.angle_alpha   90.00
_cell.angle_beta   90.00
_cell.angle_gamma   90.00
#
_symmetry.space_group_name_H-M   'P 1'
#
loop_
_entity.id
_entity.type
_entity.pdbx_description
1 polymer ?
#
loop_
_entity_poly.entity_id
_entity_poly.type
_entity_poly.pdbx_seq_one_letter_code
_entity_poly.pdbx_strand_id
1 'polypeptide(L)'
;KTSLVLVPMVASLGVKMAKMSGRGLGHTGGTLDKLESIPGFNINLPMERFLENVDRVGMVIAGQTANLDPADKKLYALRDVTGTVASIPLIVSSIMSKKLAAGADIIVLDVKCGSGSFMKTLDDARELATEMVEIGKMAGRKTVAVITDMDEPLGHAVGNALEVKEAIAALRGEYKSELLELCLTLGSCILTQAGMAADDAAARAMLEQTITDGSALKKLAEFVAAQDGDPAAIYDPSRLPMAPVQMEVPSPASGYVRHIAATD
;
A
#
# COMPACT_ATOMS: atom_id res chain seq x y z
N LYS A 1 -3.37 -2.79 -2.84
CA LYS A 1 -4.59 -2.11 -2.35
C LYS A 1 -4.45 -1.57 -0.92
N THR A 2 -3.65 -2.18 -0.05
CA THR A 2 -3.43 -1.73 1.34
C THR A 2 -3.16 -0.23 1.45
N SER A 3 -2.29 0.33 0.59
CA SER A 3 -1.99 1.77 0.62
C SER A 3 -3.19 2.66 0.33
N LEU A 4 -4.14 2.20 -0.50
CA LEU A 4 -5.34 2.97 -0.87
C LEU A 4 -6.37 3.05 0.28
N VAL A 5 -6.28 2.15 1.24
CA VAL A 5 -7.12 2.15 2.45
C VAL A 5 -6.37 2.79 3.63
N LEU A 6 -5.17 2.30 3.94
CA LEU A 6 -4.38 2.71 5.08
C LEU A 6 -4.01 4.20 5.05
N VAL A 7 -3.45 4.67 3.91
CA VAL A 7 -2.89 6.02 3.85
C VAL A 7 -3.95 7.10 4.03
N PRO A 8 -5.14 7.05 3.39
CA PRO A 8 -6.20 8.02 3.64
C PRO A 8 -6.73 8.01 5.08
N MET A 9 -6.89 6.82 5.71
CA MET A 9 -7.30 6.72 7.12
C MET A 9 -6.34 7.46 8.04
N VAL A 10 -5.05 7.16 7.92
CA VAL A 10 -4.00 7.75 8.76
C VAL A 10 -3.83 9.25 8.47
N ALA A 11 -3.87 9.65 7.18
CA ALA A 11 -3.73 11.04 6.79
C ALA A 11 -4.95 11.91 7.19
N SER A 12 -6.16 11.34 7.27
CA SER A 12 -7.34 12.06 7.75
C SER A 12 -7.25 12.43 9.24
N LEU A 13 -6.42 11.70 10.00
CA LEU A 13 -6.11 12.00 11.40
C LEU A 13 -4.95 13.00 11.57
N GLY A 14 -4.37 13.51 10.47
CA GLY A 14 -3.33 14.54 10.49
C GLY A 14 -1.89 14.03 10.43
N VAL A 15 -1.65 12.73 10.30
CA VAL A 15 -0.31 12.19 10.05
C VAL A 15 0.08 12.41 8.59
N LYS A 16 1.22 13.04 8.35
CA LYS A 16 1.73 13.24 6.99
C LYS A 16 2.26 11.93 6.41
N MET A 17 1.68 11.50 5.29
CA MET A 17 1.97 10.24 4.62
C MET A 17 2.63 10.46 3.25
N ALA A 18 3.95 10.52 3.24
CA ALA A 18 4.75 10.63 2.01
C ALA A 18 5.20 9.25 1.54
N LYS A 19 4.66 8.77 0.44
CA LYS A 19 4.95 7.41 -0.04
C LYS A 19 5.50 7.40 -1.47
N MET A 20 6.72 6.92 -1.62
CA MET A 20 7.19 6.42 -2.91
C MET A 20 6.80 4.97 -3.10
N SER A 21 6.28 4.64 -4.26
CA SER A 21 5.81 3.29 -4.59
C SER A 21 6.34 2.84 -5.95
N GLY A 22 6.22 1.55 -6.22
CA GLY A 22 6.62 0.92 -7.48
C GLY A 22 5.43 0.42 -8.29
N ARG A 23 5.74 0.05 -9.53
CA ARG A 23 4.89 -0.77 -10.39
C ARG A 23 4.90 -2.22 -9.95
N GLY A 24 4.07 -3.03 -10.53
CA GLY A 24 4.10 -4.49 -10.35
C GLY A 24 5.46 -5.08 -10.69
N LEU A 25 5.84 -6.12 -9.96
CA LEU A 25 7.05 -6.88 -10.17
C LEU A 25 6.71 -8.38 -10.08
N GLY A 26 7.14 -9.16 -11.09
CA GLY A 26 6.76 -10.57 -11.19
C GLY A 26 5.23 -10.72 -11.24
N HIS A 27 4.68 -11.57 -10.39
CA HIS A 27 3.24 -11.84 -10.29
C HIS A 27 2.46 -10.79 -9.45
N THR A 28 3.14 -9.81 -8.82
CA THR A 28 2.51 -8.85 -7.92
C THR A 28 1.97 -7.63 -8.65
N GLY A 29 0.82 -7.10 -8.22
CA GLY A 29 0.29 -5.84 -8.73
C GLY A 29 0.88 -4.62 -8.02
N GLY A 30 1.31 -3.60 -8.78
CA GLY A 30 1.90 -2.38 -8.24
C GLY A 30 0.85 -1.38 -7.74
N THR A 31 1.21 -0.58 -6.73
CA THR A 31 0.33 0.50 -6.25
C THR A 31 0.14 1.58 -7.31
N LEU A 32 1.19 1.88 -8.07
CA LEU A 32 1.13 2.90 -9.12
C LEU A 32 0.20 2.48 -10.27
N ASP A 33 0.23 1.19 -10.65
CA ASP A 33 -0.64 0.66 -11.70
C ASP A 33 -2.12 0.74 -11.31
N LYS A 34 -2.43 0.56 -10.02
CA LYS A 34 -3.77 0.74 -9.48
C LYS A 34 -4.21 2.20 -9.53
N LEU A 35 -3.34 3.12 -9.12
CA LEU A 35 -3.62 4.56 -9.15
C LEU A 35 -3.82 5.09 -10.56
N GLU A 36 -3.05 4.61 -11.54
CA GLU A 36 -3.22 4.96 -12.96
C GLU A 36 -4.55 4.50 -13.55
N SER A 37 -5.26 3.56 -12.92
CA SER A 37 -6.62 3.21 -13.34
C SER A 37 -7.66 4.27 -12.98
N ILE A 38 -7.34 5.24 -12.12
CA ILE A 38 -8.19 6.39 -11.83
C ILE A 38 -8.01 7.40 -12.97
N PRO A 39 -9.08 7.83 -13.65
CA PRO A 39 -8.96 8.74 -14.79
C PRO A 39 -8.15 10.00 -14.47
N GLY A 40 -7.14 10.29 -15.27
CA GLY A 40 -6.30 11.48 -15.15
C GLY A 40 -5.20 11.44 -14.08
N PHE A 41 -5.17 10.40 -13.23
CA PHE A 41 -4.26 10.36 -12.08
C PHE A 41 -2.78 10.36 -12.52
N ASN A 42 -2.00 11.27 -11.92
CA ASN A 42 -0.59 11.46 -12.23
C ASN A 42 0.32 10.85 -11.14
N ILE A 43 1.05 9.81 -11.49
CA ILE A 43 2.01 9.13 -10.61
C ILE A 43 3.43 9.74 -10.67
N ASN A 44 3.70 10.60 -11.66
CA ASN A 44 5.02 11.20 -11.90
C ASN A 44 5.02 12.66 -11.47
N LEU A 45 5.33 12.90 -10.20
CA LEU A 45 5.36 14.25 -9.65
C LEU A 45 6.80 14.80 -9.59
N PRO A 46 7.02 16.08 -9.93
CA PRO A 46 8.26 16.75 -9.56
C PRO A 46 8.35 16.88 -8.03
N MET A 47 9.56 16.97 -7.48
CA MET A 47 9.80 17.01 -6.04
C MET A 47 9.03 18.14 -5.35
N GLU A 48 8.98 19.32 -5.96
CA GLU A 48 8.26 20.47 -5.43
C GLU A 48 6.78 20.14 -5.19
N ARG A 49 6.11 19.57 -6.18
CA ARG A 49 4.70 19.17 -6.07
C ARG A 49 4.49 18.00 -5.11
N PHE A 50 5.47 17.08 -5.02
CA PHE A 50 5.45 16.00 -4.03
C PHE A 50 5.42 16.57 -2.61
N LEU A 51 6.31 17.50 -2.29
CA LEU A 51 6.36 18.16 -0.97
C LEU A 51 5.13 19.04 -0.71
N GLU A 52 4.69 19.82 -1.70
CA GLU A 52 3.46 20.61 -1.59
C GLU A 52 2.25 19.75 -1.25
N ASN A 53 2.09 18.59 -1.88
CA ASN A 53 0.96 17.68 -1.59
C ASN A 53 1.06 17.10 -0.17
N VAL A 54 2.26 16.79 0.33
CA VAL A 54 2.45 16.38 1.74
C VAL A 54 2.00 17.48 2.69
N ASP A 55 2.32 18.72 2.40
CA ASP A 55 1.97 19.84 3.28
C ASP A 55 0.50 20.22 3.20
N ARG A 56 -0.06 20.28 2.01
CA ARG A 56 -1.42 20.76 1.76
C ARG A 56 -2.49 19.70 1.99
N VAL A 57 -2.25 18.48 1.53
CA VAL A 57 -3.23 17.37 1.58
C VAL A 57 -2.95 16.41 2.72
N GLY A 58 -1.71 16.35 3.18
CA GLY A 58 -1.26 15.41 4.20
C GLY A 58 -0.87 14.04 3.64
N MET A 59 -1.01 13.81 2.33
CA MET A 59 -0.59 12.54 1.70
C MET A 59 -0.18 12.72 0.25
N VAL A 60 0.74 11.86 -0.17
CA VAL A 60 1.19 11.73 -1.55
C VAL A 60 1.63 10.29 -1.82
N ILE A 61 1.32 9.75 -2.99
CA ILE A 61 1.85 8.47 -3.47
C ILE A 61 2.35 8.68 -4.90
N ALA A 62 3.65 8.59 -5.11
CA ALA A 62 4.26 8.82 -6.41
C ALA A 62 5.31 7.76 -6.75
N GLY A 63 5.67 7.68 -8.02
CA GLY A 63 6.75 6.85 -8.52
C GLY A 63 8.12 7.48 -8.27
N GLN A 64 9.15 6.66 -8.47
CA GLN A 64 10.54 7.14 -8.51
C GLN A 64 10.74 8.03 -9.74
N THR A 65 11.44 9.13 -9.56
CA THR A 65 11.81 10.04 -10.67
C THR A 65 13.32 10.03 -10.91
N ALA A 66 13.79 10.76 -11.92
CA ALA A 66 15.22 10.90 -12.17
C ALA A 66 15.97 11.59 -11.01
N ASN A 67 15.26 12.37 -10.19
CA ASN A 67 15.82 13.14 -9.08
C ASN A 67 15.43 12.61 -7.69
N LEU A 68 14.60 11.54 -7.65
CA LEU A 68 14.13 10.95 -6.41
C LEU A 68 14.43 9.45 -6.45
N ASP A 69 15.44 9.04 -5.67
CA ASP A 69 15.96 7.67 -5.61
C ASP A 69 16.37 7.07 -6.99
N PRO A 70 17.22 7.78 -7.78
CA PRO A 70 17.55 7.35 -9.14
C PRO A 70 18.35 6.05 -9.21
N ALA A 71 19.11 5.73 -8.15
CA ALA A 71 19.87 4.49 -8.08
C ALA A 71 18.96 3.27 -7.95
N ASP A 72 17.98 3.33 -7.05
CA ASP A 72 17.00 2.24 -6.90
C ASP A 72 16.18 2.04 -8.18
N LYS A 73 15.80 3.11 -8.87
CA LYS A 73 15.09 2.98 -10.16
C LYS A 73 15.85 2.10 -11.15
N LYS A 74 17.17 2.28 -11.26
CA LYS A 74 18.03 1.49 -12.17
C LYS A 74 18.21 0.06 -11.68
N LEU A 75 18.48 -0.11 -10.37
CA LEU A 75 18.67 -1.42 -9.76
C LEU A 75 17.39 -2.25 -9.79
N TYR A 76 16.23 -1.63 -9.55
CA TYR A 76 14.93 -2.29 -9.59
C TYR A 76 14.61 -2.84 -10.99
N ALA A 77 14.83 -2.03 -12.03
CA ALA A 77 14.65 -2.48 -13.41
C ALA A 77 15.62 -3.62 -13.79
N LEU A 78 16.84 -3.58 -13.28
CA LEU A 78 17.84 -4.62 -13.53
C LEU A 78 17.47 -5.95 -12.84
N ARG A 79 16.90 -5.90 -11.62
CA ARG A 79 16.47 -7.11 -10.88
C ARG A 79 15.47 -7.95 -11.64
N ASP A 80 14.56 -7.31 -12.38
CA ASP A 80 13.52 -8.00 -13.16
C ASP A 80 14.09 -8.90 -14.25
N VAL A 81 15.23 -8.51 -14.82
CA VAL A 81 15.87 -9.22 -15.96
C VAL A 81 17.10 -10.05 -15.59
N THR A 82 17.56 -10.00 -14.34
CA THR A 82 18.77 -10.73 -13.90
C THR A 82 18.49 -11.92 -12.98
N GLY A 83 17.21 -12.27 -12.74
CA GLY A 83 16.83 -13.37 -11.86
C GLY A 83 17.16 -13.13 -10.38
N THR A 84 17.31 -11.87 -9.96
CA THR A 84 17.69 -11.49 -8.59
C THR A 84 16.53 -10.89 -7.79
N VAL A 85 15.30 -11.10 -8.21
CA VAL A 85 14.09 -10.55 -7.57
C VAL A 85 13.97 -10.99 -6.11
N ALA A 86 14.28 -12.24 -5.78
CA ALA A 86 14.17 -12.80 -4.44
C ALA A 86 15.39 -12.55 -3.53
N SER A 87 16.40 -11.80 -3.99
CA SER A 87 17.60 -11.49 -3.20
C SER A 87 17.24 -10.56 -2.01
N ILE A 88 17.36 -11.06 -0.77
CA ILE A 88 17.03 -10.29 0.44
C ILE A 88 17.79 -8.96 0.50
N PRO A 89 19.12 -8.87 0.32
CA PRO A 89 19.82 -7.60 0.35
C PRO A 89 19.33 -6.58 -0.67
N LEU A 90 18.94 -7.04 -1.87
CA LEU A 90 18.40 -6.16 -2.92
C LEU A 90 16.95 -5.73 -2.62
N ILE A 91 16.17 -6.59 -1.97
CA ILE A 91 14.83 -6.25 -1.49
C ILE A 91 14.94 -5.16 -0.41
N VAL A 92 15.79 -5.39 0.60
CA VAL A 92 16.04 -4.46 1.71
C VAL A 92 16.50 -3.10 1.18
N SER A 93 17.52 -3.09 0.33
CA SER A 93 18.06 -1.87 -0.29
C SER A 93 16.95 -1.07 -1.01
N SER A 94 16.18 -1.74 -1.87
CA SER A 94 15.11 -1.10 -2.65
C SER A 94 13.97 -0.55 -1.77
N ILE A 95 13.59 -1.27 -0.72
CA ILE A 95 12.52 -0.82 0.19
C ILE A 95 13.01 0.36 1.03
N MET A 96 14.16 0.22 1.69
CA MET A 96 14.62 1.20 2.65
C MET A 96 15.12 2.49 2.00
N SER A 97 15.79 2.43 0.85
CA SER A 97 16.20 3.65 0.11
C SER A 97 15.01 4.57 -0.16
N LYS A 98 13.89 4.02 -0.62
CA LYS A 98 12.66 4.79 -0.87
C LYS A 98 12.09 5.45 0.38
N LYS A 99 12.11 4.75 1.52
CA LYS A 99 11.58 5.28 2.79
C LYS A 99 12.47 6.40 3.34
N LEU A 100 13.78 6.21 3.26
CA LEU A 100 14.76 7.19 3.70
C LEU A 100 14.78 8.41 2.77
N ALA A 101 14.73 8.21 1.46
CA ALA A 101 14.68 9.30 0.47
C ALA A 101 13.38 10.13 0.58
N ALA A 102 12.26 9.51 0.96
CA ALA A 102 11.01 10.23 1.24
C ALA A 102 11.05 11.04 2.55
N GLY A 103 12.09 10.91 3.36
CA GLY A 103 12.26 11.67 4.61
C GLY A 103 11.38 11.17 5.77
N ALA A 104 10.93 9.91 5.74
CA ALA A 104 10.06 9.36 6.77
C ALA A 104 10.74 9.32 8.13
N ASP A 105 10.10 9.85 9.18
CA ASP A 105 10.54 9.75 10.58
C ASP A 105 10.10 8.42 11.21
N ILE A 106 8.96 7.92 10.76
CA ILE A 106 8.35 6.67 11.21
C ILE A 106 8.17 5.76 10.00
N ILE A 107 8.65 4.54 10.07
CA ILE A 107 8.56 3.53 9.03
C ILE A 107 7.84 2.31 9.60
N VAL A 108 6.67 1.99 9.06
CA VAL A 108 5.95 0.75 9.35
C VAL A 108 5.96 -0.11 8.09
N LEU A 109 6.50 -1.31 8.21
CA LEU A 109 6.71 -2.26 7.13
C LEU A 109 5.72 -3.41 7.24
N ASP A 110 5.02 -3.69 6.16
CA ASP A 110 4.19 -4.88 5.99
C ASP A 110 5.03 -5.93 5.23
N VAL A 111 5.52 -6.93 5.95
CA VAL A 111 6.38 -8.00 5.43
C VAL A 111 5.55 -9.23 5.15
N LYS A 112 5.30 -9.50 3.88
CA LYS A 112 4.49 -10.63 3.44
C LYS A 112 5.24 -11.95 3.56
N CYS A 113 4.57 -12.96 4.13
CA CYS A 113 5.05 -14.33 4.28
C CYS A 113 3.99 -15.31 3.72
N GLY A 114 4.39 -16.29 2.95
CA GLY A 114 3.49 -17.30 2.41
C GLY A 114 3.71 -17.63 0.95
N SER A 115 2.90 -18.52 0.42
CA SER A 115 3.03 -19.08 -0.94
C SER A 115 2.91 -18.01 -2.04
N GLY A 116 2.15 -16.95 -1.81
CA GLY A 116 2.00 -15.81 -2.74
C GLY A 116 3.07 -14.73 -2.61
N SER A 117 4.00 -14.83 -1.63
CA SER A 117 5.05 -13.84 -1.41
C SER A 117 6.42 -14.30 -1.91
N PHE A 118 7.42 -13.39 -1.89
CA PHE A 118 8.82 -13.79 -2.10
C PHE A 118 9.41 -14.51 -0.88
N MET A 119 8.97 -14.17 0.33
CA MET A 119 9.34 -14.85 1.57
C MET A 119 8.39 -16.01 1.81
N LYS A 120 8.85 -17.23 1.51
CA LYS A 120 8.01 -18.44 1.59
C LYS A 120 7.89 -18.97 3.00
N THR A 121 8.87 -18.70 3.85
CA THR A 121 8.90 -19.17 5.24
C THR A 121 8.88 -18.00 6.21
N LEU A 122 8.44 -18.29 7.44
CA LEU A 122 8.44 -17.30 8.51
C LEU A 122 9.85 -16.85 8.88
N ASP A 123 10.84 -17.73 8.74
CA ASP A 123 12.24 -17.41 9.04
C ASP A 123 12.82 -16.43 8.00
N ASP A 124 12.57 -16.65 6.70
CA ASP A 124 12.95 -15.68 5.65
C ASP A 124 12.29 -14.31 5.88
N ALA A 125 11.01 -14.32 6.26
CA ALA A 125 10.28 -13.08 6.53
C ALA A 125 10.83 -12.35 7.77
N ARG A 126 11.25 -13.08 8.80
CA ARG A 126 11.91 -12.51 9.99
C ARG A 126 13.28 -11.94 9.66
N GLU A 127 14.10 -12.65 8.88
CA GLU A 127 15.39 -12.16 8.40
C GLU A 127 15.20 -10.82 7.67
N LEU A 128 14.34 -10.79 6.65
CA LEU A 128 14.03 -9.58 5.91
C LEU A 128 13.52 -8.44 6.81
N ALA A 129 12.61 -8.73 7.72
CA ALA A 129 12.07 -7.75 8.67
C ALA A 129 13.16 -7.18 9.59
N THR A 130 14.03 -8.05 10.12
CA THR A 130 15.10 -7.66 11.02
C THR A 130 16.11 -6.75 10.34
N GLU A 131 16.58 -7.10 9.15
CA GLU A 131 17.51 -6.27 8.37
C GLU A 131 16.94 -4.88 8.08
N MET A 132 15.68 -4.80 7.66
CA MET A 132 15.05 -3.52 7.38
C MET A 132 14.86 -2.65 8.64
N VAL A 133 14.50 -3.26 9.78
CA VAL A 133 14.36 -2.56 11.06
C VAL A 133 15.72 -2.04 11.54
N GLU A 134 16.78 -2.83 11.42
CA GLU A 134 18.13 -2.42 11.79
C GLU A 134 18.62 -1.25 10.94
N ILE A 135 18.45 -1.30 9.63
CA ILE A 135 18.82 -0.18 8.75
C ILE A 135 18.03 1.08 9.11
N GLY A 136 16.74 0.96 9.37
CA GLY A 136 15.94 2.10 9.80
C GLY A 136 16.44 2.71 11.12
N LYS A 137 16.76 1.88 12.11
CA LYS A 137 17.34 2.32 13.38
C LYS A 137 18.72 2.99 13.18
N MET A 138 19.58 2.39 12.36
CA MET A 138 20.90 2.98 12.02
C MET A 138 20.76 4.35 11.34
N ALA A 139 19.71 4.54 10.56
CA ALA A 139 19.38 5.82 9.94
C ALA A 139 18.65 6.80 10.90
N GLY A 140 18.49 6.46 12.17
CA GLY A 140 17.83 7.30 13.18
C GLY A 140 16.30 7.37 13.01
N ARG A 141 15.67 6.36 12.37
CA ARG A 141 14.22 6.31 12.13
C ARG A 141 13.53 5.32 13.06
N LYS A 142 12.33 5.69 13.54
CA LYS A 142 11.47 4.73 14.24
C LYS A 142 10.96 3.71 13.22
N THR A 143 11.40 2.47 13.33
CA THR A 143 11.07 1.44 12.35
C THR A 143 10.48 0.22 13.01
N VAL A 144 9.32 -0.20 12.53
CA VAL A 144 8.56 -1.39 12.97
C VAL A 144 8.22 -2.23 11.74
N ALA A 145 8.32 -3.55 11.87
CA ALA A 145 7.87 -4.49 10.87
C ALA A 145 6.76 -5.39 11.43
N VAL A 146 5.72 -5.60 10.63
CA VAL A 146 4.63 -6.53 10.90
C VAL A 146 4.69 -7.62 9.84
N ILE A 147 4.85 -8.87 10.27
CA ILE A 147 4.84 -10.02 9.35
C ILE A 147 3.37 -10.45 9.20
N THR A 148 2.94 -10.55 7.94
CA THR A 148 1.55 -10.82 7.60
C THR A 148 1.43 -11.94 6.56
N ASP A 149 0.31 -12.64 6.59
CA ASP A 149 0.05 -13.76 5.70
C ASP A 149 -0.15 -13.32 4.23
N MET A 150 0.37 -14.13 3.32
CA MET A 150 0.14 -14.05 1.88
C MET A 150 0.08 -15.45 1.26
N ASP A 151 -0.58 -16.40 1.93
CA ASP A 151 -0.88 -17.72 1.33
C ASP A 151 -2.02 -17.62 0.31
N GLU A 152 -2.78 -16.54 0.38
CA GLU A 152 -3.86 -16.20 -0.55
C GLU A 152 -3.84 -14.71 -0.90
N PRO A 153 -4.50 -14.28 -1.99
CA PRO A 153 -4.65 -12.88 -2.32
C PRO A 153 -5.42 -12.12 -1.23
N LEU A 154 -4.87 -11.00 -0.75
CA LEU A 154 -5.53 -10.16 0.24
C LEU A 154 -6.81 -9.52 -0.33
N GLY A 155 -7.96 -9.75 0.33
CA GLY A 155 -9.26 -9.30 -0.12
C GLY A 155 -9.77 -10.09 -1.34
N HIS A 156 -10.83 -9.58 -1.98
CA HIS A 156 -11.58 -10.31 -3.00
C HIS A 156 -11.25 -9.89 -4.43
N ALA A 157 -10.81 -8.65 -4.65
CA ALA A 157 -10.53 -8.13 -5.97
C ALA A 157 -9.06 -8.35 -6.38
N VAL A 158 -8.87 -8.78 -7.62
CA VAL A 158 -7.56 -8.88 -8.28
C VAL A 158 -7.65 -8.16 -9.62
N GLY A 159 -6.83 -7.12 -9.81
CA GLY A 159 -6.82 -6.25 -10.97
C GLY A 159 -6.89 -4.77 -10.59
N ASN A 160 -6.24 -3.90 -11.38
CA ASN A 160 -5.95 -2.52 -10.98
C ASN A 160 -7.21 -1.73 -10.56
N ALA A 161 -8.16 -1.53 -11.46
CA ALA A 161 -9.38 -0.80 -11.16
C ALA A 161 -10.30 -1.53 -10.15
N LEU A 162 -10.32 -2.87 -10.17
CA LEU A 162 -11.10 -3.67 -9.24
C LEU A 162 -10.60 -3.50 -7.81
N GLU A 163 -9.28 -3.45 -7.61
CA GLU A 163 -8.69 -3.23 -6.31
C GLU A 163 -8.88 -1.78 -5.80
N VAL A 164 -8.98 -0.80 -6.70
CA VAL A 164 -9.40 0.56 -6.33
C VAL A 164 -10.86 0.57 -5.86
N LYS A 165 -11.76 -0.13 -6.56
CA LYS A 165 -13.18 -0.28 -6.16
C LYS A 165 -13.29 -0.94 -4.78
N GLU A 166 -12.52 -2.00 -4.54
CA GLU A 166 -12.50 -2.67 -3.24
C GLU A 166 -11.97 -1.76 -2.12
N ALA A 167 -10.92 -0.96 -2.38
CA ALA A 167 -10.42 0.00 -1.42
C ALA A 167 -11.46 1.08 -1.08
N ILE A 168 -12.21 1.57 -2.08
CA ILE A 168 -13.32 2.51 -1.88
C ILE A 168 -14.42 1.88 -1.03
N ALA A 169 -14.81 0.63 -1.31
CA ALA A 169 -15.84 -0.08 -0.55
C ALA A 169 -15.41 -0.29 0.92
N ALA A 170 -14.12 -0.61 1.16
CA ALA A 170 -13.57 -0.71 2.51
C ALA A 170 -13.63 0.62 3.26
N LEU A 171 -13.27 1.75 2.59
CA LEU A 171 -13.35 3.10 3.19
C LEU A 171 -14.78 3.61 3.40
N ARG A 172 -15.77 3.01 2.74
CA ARG A 172 -17.19 3.26 2.98
C ARG A 172 -17.76 2.41 4.12
N GLY A 173 -16.98 1.45 4.62
CA GLY A 173 -17.48 0.51 5.63
C GLY A 173 -18.52 -0.48 5.09
N GLU A 174 -18.55 -0.72 3.77
CA GLU A 174 -19.56 -1.57 3.12
C GLU A 174 -19.39 -3.04 3.51
N TYR A 175 -18.19 -3.48 3.89
CA TYR A 175 -17.95 -4.82 4.40
C TYR A 175 -16.70 -4.90 5.29
N LYS A 176 -16.72 -5.83 6.23
CA LYS A 176 -15.54 -6.19 7.01
C LYS A 176 -14.72 -7.20 6.22
N SER A 177 -13.43 -6.95 6.08
CA SER A 177 -12.52 -7.79 5.32
C SER A 177 -11.16 -7.87 5.98
N GLU A 178 -10.39 -8.90 5.64
CA GLU A 178 -8.99 -9.03 6.06
C GLU A 178 -8.14 -7.84 5.60
N LEU A 179 -8.46 -7.27 4.43
CA LEU A 179 -7.85 -6.04 3.95
C LEU A 179 -8.03 -4.89 4.95
N LEU A 180 -9.25 -4.68 5.44
CA LEU A 180 -9.52 -3.63 6.41
C LEU A 180 -8.84 -3.94 7.75
N GLU A 181 -8.87 -5.18 8.21
CA GLU A 181 -8.24 -5.61 9.46
C GLU A 181 -6.72 -5.38 9.43
N LEU A 182 -6.07 -5.74 8.31
CA LEU A 182 -4.66 -5.44 8.10
C LEU A 182 -4.38 -3.94 8.13
N CYS A 183 -5.21 -3.13 7.47
CA CYS A 183 -5.04 -1.67 7.46
C CYS A 183 -5.22 -1.06 8.85
N LEU A 184 -6.17 -1.56 9.65
CA LEU A 184 -6.35 -1.14 11.04
C LEU A 184 -5.13 -1.50 11.89
N THR A 185 -4.58 -2.71 11.74
CA THR A 185 -3.36 -3.14 12.45
C THR A 185 -2.16 -2.26 12.11
N LEU A 186 -1.87 -2.06 10.81
CA LEU A 186 -0.75 -1.22 10.37
C LEU A 186 -0.95 0.24 10.76
N GLY A 187 -2.18 0.74 10.65
CA GLY A 187 -2.54 2.11 11.05
C GLY A 187 -2.37 2.33 12.55
N SER A 188 -2.77 1.35 13.38
CA SER A 188 -2.56 1.40 14.83
C SER A 188 -1.08 1.51 15.15
N CYS A 189 -0.22 0.71 14.50
CA CYS A 189 1.22 0.84 14.65
C CYS A 189 1.74 2.25 14.27
N ILE A 190 1.21 2.85 13.19
CA ILE A 190 1.61 4.21 12.78
C ILE A 190 1.21 5.23 13.85
N LEU A 191 -0.05 5.22 14.30
CA LEU A 191 -0.56 6.20 15.27
C LEU A 191 0.11 6.08 16.63
N THR A 192 0.40 4.86 17.10
CA THR A 192 1.12 4.61 18.35
C THR A 192 2.57 5.10 18.25
N GLN A 193 3.27 4.79 17.16
CA GLN A 193 4.64 5.28 16.92
C GLN A 193 4.70 6.81 16.76
N ALA A 194 3.65 7.43 16.24
CA ALA A 194 3.51 8.88 16.13
C ALA A 194 3.17 9.55 17.48
N GLY A 195 2.84 8.77 18.50
CA GLY A 195 2.42 9.29 19.81
C GLY A 195 1.01 9.92 19.79
N MET A 196 0.20 9.58 18.80
CA MET A 196 -1.17 10.07 18.65
C MET A 196 -2.20 9.23 19.43
N ALA A 197 -1.84 7.98 19.73
CA ALA A 197 -2.64 7.07 20.53
C ALA A 197 -1.80 6.46 21.64
N ALA A 198 -2.41 6.20 22.79
CA ALA A 198 -1.73 5.63 23.95
C ALA A 198 -1.41 4.13 23.76
N ASP A 199 -2.27 3.44 23.03
CA ASP A 199 -2.17 2.01 22.74
C ASP A 199 -2.88 1.67 21.41
N ASP A 200 -2.76 0.41 21.02
CA ASP A 200 -3.33 -0.09 19.77
C ASP A 200 -4.86 -0.05 19.76
N ALA A 201 -5.52 -0.23 20.90
CA ALA A 201 -6.99 -0.19 20.99
C ALA A 201 -7.51 1.21 20.74
N ALA A 202 -6.89 2.23 21.35
CA ALA A 202 -7.22 3.63 21.13
C ALA A 202 -6.92 4.04 19.68
N ALA A 203 -5.78 3.63 19.12
CA ALA A 203 -5.42 3.87 17.73
C ALA A 203 -6.44 3.27 16.76
N ARG A 204 -6.83 2.02 17.00
CA ARG A 204 -7.84 1.33 16.19
C ARG A 204 -9.18 2.05 16.21
N ALA A 205 -9.66 2.46 17.38
CA ALA A 205 -10.91 3.20 17.50
C ALA A 205 -10.88 4.53 16.71
N MET A 206 -9.76 5.24 16.72
CA MET A 206 -9.57 6.45 15.91
C MET A 206 -9.67 6.16 14.41
N LEU A 207 -9.04 5.06 13.94
CA LEU A 207 -9.08 4.65 12.53
C LEU A 207 -10.48 4.23 12.09
N GLU A 208 -11.17 3.43 12.89
CA GLU A 208 -12.55 3.00 12.63
C GLU A 208 -13.51 4.20 12.55
N GLN A 209 -13.27 5.22 13.36
CA GLN A 209 -14.04 6.47 13.31
C GLN A 209 -13.91 7.16 11.97
N THR A 210 -12.72 7.14 11.33
CA THR A 210 -12.51 7.79 10.01
C THR A 210 -13.31 7.15 8.88
N ILE A 211 -13.67 5.88 9.03
CA ILE A 211 -14.55 5.16 8.11
C ILE A 211 -15.99 5.56 8.39
N THR A 212 -16.38 5.55 9.68
CA THR A 212 -17.76 5.82 10.12
C THR A 212 -18.21 7.24 9.77
N ASP A 213 -17.32 8.25 9.92
CA ASP A 213 -17.61 9.64 9.60
C ASP A 213 -17.29 10.04 8.14
N GLY A 214 -16.73 9.12 7.36
CA GLY A 214 -16.38 9.31 5.96
C GLY A 214 -15.14 10.17 5.71
N SER A 215 -14.40 10.57 6.74
CA SER A 215 -13.22 11.43 6.61
C SER A 215 -12.10 10.76 5.81
N ALA A 216 -11.91 9.44 5.94
CA ALA A 216 -10.95 8.68 5.17
C ALA A 216 -11.29 8.64 3.67
N LEU A 217 -12.55 8.42 3.30
CA LEU A 217 -13.00 8.46 1.90
C LEU A 217 -12.83 9.85 1.29
N LYS A 218 -13.19 10.89 2.04
CA LYS A 218 -12.97 12.28 1.64
C LYS A 218 -11.50 12.57 1.41
N LYS A 219 -10.62 12.09 2.30
CA LYS A 219 -9.16 12.23 2.17
C LYS A 219 -8.63 11.55 0.91
N LEU A 220 -9.14 10.37 0.57
CA LEU A 220 -8.80 9.69 -0.70
C LEU A 220 -9.19 10.55 -1.92
N ALA A 221 -10.38 11.17 -1.91
CA ALA A 221 -10.81 12.03 -3.00
C ALA A 221 -9.96 13.32 -3.11
N GLU A 222 -9.60 13.95 -1.98
CA GLU A 222 -8.69 15.10 -1.93
C GLU A 222 -7.31 14.75 -2.50
N PHE A 223 -6.78 13.59 -2.16
CA PHE A 223 -5.52 13.07 -2.69
C PHE A 223 -5.58 12.85 -4.21
N VAL A 224 -6.66 12.21 -4.68
CA VAL A 224 -6.85 11.96 -6.11
C VAL A 224 -6.88 13.26 -6.89
N ALA A 225 -7.64 14.26 -6.42
CA ALA A 225 -7.67 15.60 -7.03
C ALA A 225 -6.32 16.31 -7.02
N ALA A 226 -5.54 16.17 -5.93
CA ALA A 226 -4.22 16.79 -5.82
C ALA A 226 -3.18 16.21 -6.79
N GLN A 227 -3.44 15.01 -7.30
CA GLN A 227 -2.59 14.33 -8.31
C GLN A 227 -3.27 14.24 -9.69
N ASP A 228 -4.08 15.23 -10.06
CA ASP A 228 -4.75 15.40 -11.36
C ASP A 228 -5.83 14.35 -11.69
N GLY A 229 -6.11 13.42 -10.78
CA GLY A 229 -7.15 12.40 -10.98
C GLY A 229 -8.55 12.95 -10.81
N ASP A 230 -9.54 12.22 -11.37
CA ASP A 230 -10.95 12.54 -11.20
C ASP A 230 -11.46 12.12 -9.80
N PRO A 231 -11.67 13.06 -8.86
CA PRO A 231 -12.16 12.71 -7.53
C PRO A 231 -13.60 12.17 -7.53
N ALA A 232 -14.38 12.42 -8.60
CA ALA A 232 -15.74 11.90 -8.72
C ALA A 232 -15.73 10.36 -8.83
N ALA A 233 -14.66 9.76 -9.36
CA ALA A 233 -14.52 8.30 -9.42
C ALA A 233 -14.43 7.65 -8.02
N ILE A 234 -14.07 8.40 -6.98
CA ILE A 234 -14.04 7.91 -5.59
C ILE A 234 -15.46 7.84 -5.01
N TYR A 235 -16.32 8.76 -5.40
CA TYR A 235 -17.72 8.77 -4.97
C TYR A 235 -18.62 7.94 -5.89
N ASP A 236 -18.23 7.77 -7.15
CA ASP A 236 -18.91 6.93 -8.13
C ASP A 236 -17.92 5.98 -8.82
N PRO A 237 -17.70 4.76 -8.26
CA PRO A 237 -16.77 3.78 -8.81
C PRO A 237 -17.14 3.23 -10.20
N SER A 238 -18.35 3.52 -10.72
CA SER A 238 -18.72 3.16 -12.09
C SER A 238 -17.89 3.92 -13.14
N ARG A 239 -17.29 5.05 -12.77
CA ARG A 239 -16.39 5.86 -13.59
C ARG A 239 -14.99 5.24 -13.78
N LEU A 240 -14.65 4.24 -12.95
CA LEU A 240 -13.41 3.50 -13.11
C LEU A 240 -13.50 2.50 -14.27
N PRO A 241 -12.40 2.24 -14.98
CA PRO A 241 -12.36 1.28 -16.07
C PRO A 241 -12.95 -0.08 -15.69
N MET A 242 -13.64 -0.70 -16.65
CA MET A 242 -14.21 -2.02 -16.50
C MET A 242 -13.92 -2.85 -17.76
N ALA A 243 -13.65 -4.14 -17.55
CA ALA A 243 -13.46 -5.06 -18.68
C ALA A 243 -14.76 -5.14 -19.53
N PRO A 244 -14.63 -5.09 -20.87
CA PRO A 244 -15.80 -5.15 -21.76
C PRO A 244 -16.48 -6.52 -21.77
N VAL A 245 -15.74 -7.58 -21.38
CA VAL A 245 -16.25 -8.94 -21.26
C VAL A 245 -16.08 -9.40 -19.82
N GLN A 246 -17.16 -9.86 -19.23
CA GLN A 246 -17.19 -10.48 -17.91
C GLN A 246 -17.83 -11.86 -18.04
N MET A 247 -17.19 -12.86 -17.45
CA MET A 247 -17.66 -14.24 -17.49
C MET A 247 -17.69 -14.80 -16.07
N GLU A 248 -18.83 -15.34 -15.70
CA GLU A 248 -18.95 -16.08 -14.45
C GLU A 248 -18.27 -17.45 -14.56
N VAL A 249 -17.51 -17.81 -13.54
CA VAL A 249 -16.90 -19.13 -13.38
C VAL A 249 -17.45 -19.75 -12.11
N PRO A 250 -18.57 -20.50 -12.19
CA PRO A 250 -19.19 -21.09 -11.02
C PRO A 250 -18.34 -22.21 -10.43
N SER A 251 -18.35 -22.34 -9.11
CA SER A 251 -17.74 -23.50 -8.44
C SER A 251 -18.48 -24.80 -8.84
N PRO A 252 -17.76 -25.88 -9.17
CA PRO A 252 -18.39 -27.16 -9.50
C PRO A 252 -19.06 -27.86 -8.34
N ALA A 253 -18.79 -27.45 -7.09
CA ALA A 253 -19.36 -28.02 -5.86
C ALA A 253 -19.43 -26.97 -4.75
N SER A 254 -20.33 -27.21 -3.80
CA SER A 254 -20.36 -26.45 -2.54
C SER A 254 -19.21 -26.88 -1.64
N GLY A 255 -18.52 -25.94 -1.01
CA GLY A 255 -17.39 -26.22 -0.13
C GLY A 255 -16.64 -24.94 0.26
N TYR A 256 -15.45 -25.15 0.81
CA TYR A 256 -14.52 -24.07 1.17
C TYR A 256 -13.31 -24.09 0.25
N VAL A 257 -12.84 -22.90 -0.12
CA VAL A 257 -11.57 -22.76 -0.84
C VAL A 257 -10.45 -23.17 0.11
N ARG A 258 -9.68 -24.21 -0.27
CA ARG A 258 -8.58 -24.72 0.53
C ARG A 258 -7.24 -24.03 0.23
N HIS A 259 -7.06 -23.64 -1.01
CA HIS A 259 -5.79 -23.04 -1.48
C HIS A 259 -6.02 -22.21 -2.74
N ILE A 260 -5.35 -21.10 -2.82
CA ILE A 260 -5.30 -20.23 -4.02
C ILE A 260 -3.84 -20.07 -4.41
N ALA A 261 -3.44 -20.67 -5.53
CA ALA A 261 -2.08 -20.54 -6.06
C ALA A 261 -1.92 -19.19 -6.76
N ALA A 262 -1.58 -18.15 -6.00
CA ALA A 262 -1.50 -16.77 -6.51
C ALA A 262 -0.35 -16.55 -7.51
N THR A 263 0.59 -17.50 -7.63
CA THR A 263 1.75 -17.43 -8.54
C THR A 263 1.54 -18.18 -9.83
N ASP A 264 0.52 -19.02 -9.95
CA ASP A 264 0.19 -19.85 -11.13
C ASP A 264 -0.86 -19.16 -12.01
#